data_e40a65374751245c721e5c5d8cbb5792
#
_entry.id   e40a65374751245c721e5c5d8cbb5792
#
_cell.length_a   1.000
_cell.length_b   1.000
_cell.length_c   1.000
_cell.angle_alpha   90.00
_cell.angle_beta   90.00
_cell.angle_gamma   90.00
#
_symmetry.space_group_name_H-M   'P 1'
#
loop_
_entity.id
_entity.type
_entity.pdbx_description
1 polymer ?
#
loop_
_entity_poly.entity_id
_entity_poly.type
_entity_poly.pdbx_seq_one_letter_code
_entity_poly.pdbx_strand_id
1 'polypeptide(L)'
;EIAKENSSIGELEKFNATLDTEIKQLQDGRVDKKDHEEVVSLQEEFDTVSKEKNKLREERIYNDAVRTMLTDQGIKTKIIKQYLPIMNKLINTYLTSMEFYVNFTLDENFDETIKSRYRDDFTYASFSEGEKMRIDLALLFTWRAVAKMKNSTNTNLLILDEIFDSSLDGTGTDEFLKILNTLGDENVFVISHKQDALADK
;
A
#
# COMPACT_ATOMS: atom_id res chain seq x y z
N GLU A 1 -64.87 13.36 -73.73
CA GLU A 1 -64.26 14.07 -72.57
C GLU A 1 -64.81 13.51 -71.27
N ILE A 2 -66.10 13.50 -71.01
CA ILE A 2 -66.73 12.99 -69.76
C ILE A 2 -66.41 11.52 -69.45
N ALA A 3 -66.31 10.65 -70.51
CA ALA A 3 -65.99 9.24 -70.31
C ALA A 3 -64.55 9.01 -69.83
N LYS A 4 -63.59 9.89 -70.19
CA LYS A 4 -62.18 9.86 -69.77
C LYS A 4 -62.03 10.34 -68.33
N GLU A 5 -62.81 11.35 -67.98
CA GLU A 5 -62.83 11.87 -66.60
C GLU A 5 -63.43 10.89 -65.61
N ASN A 6 -64.54 10.21 -66.00
CA ASN A 6 -65.12 9.15 -65.18
C ASN A 6 -64.21 7.95 -65.01
N SER A 7 -63.38 7.60 -66.01
CA SER A 7 -62.36 6.57 -65.89
C SER A 7 -61.26 6.96 -64.90
N SER A 8 -60.78 8.21 -64.96
CA SER A 8 -59.78 8.74 -64.03
C SER A 8 -60.34 8.86 -62.60
N ILE A 9 -61.57 9.22 -62.41
CA ILE A 9 -62.23 9.23 -61.10
C ILE A 9 -62.22 7.81 -60.47
N GLY A 10 -62.62 6.81 -61.27
CA GLY A 10 -62.67 5.43 -60.81
C GLY A 10 -61.32 4.84 -60.47
N GLU A 11 -60.25 5.29 -61.17
CA GLU A 11 -58.89 4.91 -60.84
C GLU A 11 -58.37 5.58 -59.53
N LEU A 12 -58.70 6.86 -59.31
CA LEU A 12 -58.40 7.59 -58.10
C LEU A 12 -59.16 7.06 -56.91
N GLU A 13 -60.40 6.67 -57.04
CA GLU A 13 -61.18 6.04 -55.96
C GLU A 13 -60.62 4.69 -55.55
N LYS A 14 -60.15 3.87 -56.49
CA LYS A 14 -59.45 2.61 -56.20
C LYS A 14 -58.11 2.86 -55.48
N PHE A 15 -57.37 3.85 -55.95
CA PHE A 15 -56.11 4.21 -55.34
C PHE A 15 -56.25 4.70 -53.87
N ASN A 16 -57.27 5.56 -53.65
CA ASN A 16 -57.63 6.01 -52.29
C ASN A 16 -58.05 4.86 -51.39
N ALA A 17 -58.84 3.90 -51.87
CA ALA A 17 -59.20 2.72 -51.08
C ALA A 17 -58.01 1.84 -50.74
N THR A 18 -57.02 1.78 -51.63
CA THR A 18 -55.78 1.07 -51.34
C THR A 18 -54.91 1.78 -50.26
N LEU A 19 -54.83 3.11 -50.40
CA LEU A 19 -54.14 3.93 -49.38
C LEU A 19 -54.83 3.86 -48.02
N ASP A 20 -56.14 3.89 -47.95
CA ASP A 20 -56.86 3.74 -46.68
C ASP A 20 -56.65 2.37 -46.03
N THR A 21 -56.49 1.31 -46.82
CA THR A 21 -56.18 -0.03 -46.33
C THR A 21 -54.74 -0.08 -45.84
N GLU A 22 -53.75 0.52 -46.53
CA GLU A 22 -52.36 0.61 -46.08
C GLU A 22 -52.23 1.44 -44.81
N ILE A 23 -52.92 2.58 -44.72
CA ILE A 23 -52.92 3.41 -43.50
C ILE A 23 -53.48 2.63 -42.32
N LYS A 24 -54.57 1.87 -42.48
CA LYS A 24 -55.06 1.01 -41.41
C LYS A 24 -54.12 -0.07 -41.02
N GLN A 25 -53.48 -0.75 -41.98
CA GLN A 25 -52.43 -1.76 -41.66
C GLN A 25 -51.29 -1.16 -40.95
N LEU A 26 -50.81 0.03 -41.31
CA LEU A 26 -49.78 0.74 -40.65
C LEU A 26 -50.16 1.27 -39.26
N GLN A 27 -51.42 1.59 -39.03
CA GLN A 27 -51.97 2.00 -37.75
C GLN A 27 -52.13 0.80 -36.79
N ASP A 28 -52.61 -0.33 -37.31
CA ASP A 28 -52.83 -1.57 -36.55
C ASP A 28 -51.45 -2.29 -36.25
N GLY A 29 -50.49 -2.18 -37.19
CA GLY A 29 -49.15 -2.74 -37.03
C GLY A 29 -48.21 -1.92 -36.11
N ARG A 30 -48.69 -0.80 -35.60
CA ARG A 30 -47.82 0.11 -34.83
C ARG A 30 -47.53 -0.27 -33.38
N VAL A 31 -48.26 -1.20 -32.80
CA VAL A 31 -47.91 -1.75 -31.47
C VAL A 31 -48.52 -3.14 -31.37
N ASP A 32 -47.78 -4.14 -31.77
CA ASP A 32 -48.05 -5.49 -31.28
C ASP A 32 -47.90 -5.45 -29.75
N LYS A 33 -48.99 -5.76 -29.03
CA LYS A 33 -48.96 -5.75 -27.55
C LYS A 33 -47.80 -6.57 -27.00
N LYS A 34 -47.38 -7.61 -27.73
CA LYS A 34 -46.22 -8.44 -27.39
C LYS A 34 -44.93 -7.66 -27.44
N ASP A 35 -44.69 -6.83 -28.43
CA ASP A 35 -43.45 -6.04 -28.54
C ASP A 35 -43.38 -5.00 -27.41
N HIS A 36 -44.50 -4.46 -26.99
CA HIS A 36 -44.58 -3.53 -25.88
C HIS A 36 -44.29 -4.23 -24.53
N GLU A 37 -44.86 -5.42 -24.32
CA GLU A 37 -44.61 -6.22 -23.11
C GLU A 37 -43.13 -6.68 -23.05
N GLU A 38 -42.56 -7.05 -24.19
CA GLU A 38 -41.13 -7.41 -24.27
C GLU A 38 -40.19 -6.21 -23.97
N VAL A 39 -40.51 -5.03 -24.51
CA VAL A 39 -39.76 -3.80 -24.21
C VAL A 39 -39.84 -3.45 -22.73
N VAL A 40 -40.99 -3.57 -22.10
CA VAL A 40 -41.16 -3.31 -20.66
C VAL A 40 -40.35 -4.32 -19.83
N SER A 41 -40.41 -5.61 -20.17
CA SER A 41 -39.64 -6.63 -19.46
C SER A 41 -38.10 -6.43 -19.57
N LEU A 42 -37.63 -6.09 -20.78
CA LEU A 42 -36.23 -5.76 -21.02
C LEU A 42 -35.79 -4.49 -20.27
N GLN A 43 -36.70 -3.51 -20.15
CA GLN A 43 -36.42 -2.31 -19.38
C GLN A 43 -36.26 -2.62 -17.87
N GLU A 44 -37.12 -3.48 -17.32
CA GLU A 44 -37.05 -3.93 -15.94
C GLU A 44 -35.77 -4.74 -15.68
N GLU A 45 -35.42 -5.65 -16.60
CA GLU A 45 -34.14 -6.38 -16.52
C GLU A 45 -32.94 -5.41 -16.59
N PHE A 46 -32.95 -4.47 -17.52
CA PHE A 46 -31.89 -3.46 -17.63
C PHE A 46 -31.72 -2.66 -16.32
N ASP A 47 -32.84 -2.23 -15.74
CA ASP A 47 -32.82 -1.47 -14.49
C ASP A 47 -32.30 -2.29 -13.32
N THR A 48 -32.66 -3.58 -13.24
CA THR A 48 -32.15 -4.47 -12.20
C THR A 48 -30.64 -4.73 -12.35
N VAL A 49 -30.20 -5.08 -13.56
CA VAL A 49 -28.79 -5.30 -13.88
C VAL A 49 -27.96 -4.01 -13.69
N SER A 50 -28.53 -2.87 -14.05
CA SER A 50 -27.90 -1.56 -13.87
C SER A 50 -27.70 -1.22 -12.40
N LYS A 51 -28.67 -1.50 -11.52
CA LYS A 51 -28.55 -1.34 -10.07
C LYS A 51 -27.50 -2.26 -9.49
N GLU A 52 -27.50 -3.52 -9.90
CA GLU A 52 -26.50 -4.50 -9.44
C GLU A 52 -25.08 -4.11 -9.89
N LYS A 53 -24.92 -3.71 -11.14
CA LYS A 53 -23.67 -3.18 -11.67
C LYS A 53 -23.14 -1.99 -10.85
N ASN A 54 -24.02 -1.05 -10.50
CA ASN A 54 -23.62 0.12 -9.71
C ASN A 54 -23.20 -0.29 -8.31
N LYS A 55 -23.90 -1.22 -7.67
CA LYS A 55 -23.53 -1.77 -6.36
C LYS A 55 -22.16 -2.45 -6.40
N LEU A 56 -21.95 -3.33 -7.38
CA LEU A 56 -20.65 -4.01 -7.56
C LEU A 56 -19.51 -3.02 -7.86
N ARG A 57 -19.81 -1.95 -8.57
CA ARG A 57 -18.84 -0.89 -8.85
C ARG A 57 -18.44 -0.13 -7.58
N GLU A 58 -19.37 0.17 -6.70
CA GLU A 58 -19.08 0.77 -5.40
C GLU A 58 -18.25 -0.18 -4.53
N GLU A 59 -18.65 -1.44 -4.42
CA GLU A 59 -17.90 -2.46 -3.68
C GLU A 59 -16.47 -2.60 -4.22
N ARG A 60 -16.29 -2.57 -5.53
CA ARG A 60 -14.97 -2.60 -6.15
C ARG A 60 -14.12 -1.39 -5.75
N ILE A 61 -14.70 -0.19 -5.76
CA ILE A 61 -13.97 1.04 -5.34
C ILE A 61 -13.53 0.93 -3.89
N TYR A 62 -14.40 0.44 -2.99
CA TYR A 62 -14.03 0.20 -1.59
C TYR A 62 -12.91 -0.82 -1.46
N ASN A 63 -13.01 -1.95 -2.15
CA ASN A 63 -12.01 -3.00 -2.13
C ASN A 63 -10.66 -2.52 -2.67
N ASP A 64 -10.64 -1.76 -3.75
CA ASP A 64 -9.43 -1.18 -4.33
C ASP A 64 -8.79 -0.15 -3.37
N ALA A 65 -9.61 0.67 -2.69
CA ALA A 65 -9.12 1.60 -1.67
C ALA A 65 -8.51 0.87 -0.47
N VAL A 66 -9.20 -0.14 0.07
CA VAL A 66 -8.70 -0.97 1.17
C VAL A 66 -7.42 -1.70 0.77
N ARG A 67 -7.39 -2.27 -0.44
CA ARG A 67 -6.19 -2.91 -0.97
C ARG A 67 -5.01 -1.96 -1.03
N THR A 68 -5.22 -0.74 -1.54
CA THR A 68 -4.17 0.30 -1.60
C THR A 68 -3.69 0.69 -0.20
N MET A 69 -4.61 0.82 0.77
CA MET A 69 -4.27 1.12 2.16
C MET A 69 -3.45 0.02 2.83
N LEU A 70 -3.68 -1.24 2.48
CA LEU A 70 -3.00 -2.40 3.05
C LEU A 70 -1.67 -2.73 2.37
N THR A 71 -1.33 -2.08 1.25
CA THR A 71 0.00 -2.21 0.64
C THR A 71 1.07 -1.63 1.54
N ASP A 72 2.31 -2.03 1.32
CA ASP A 72 3.46 -1.52 2.09
C ASP A 72 3.63 -0.01 1.94
N GLN A 73 3.25 0.58 0.81
CA GLN A 73 3.22 2.03 0.57
C GLN A 73 1.96 2.75 1.10
N GLY A 74 1.04 2.03 1.72
CA GLY A 74 -0.22 2.56 2.22
C GLY A 74 -0.12 3.16 3.64
N ILE A 75 -1.02 2.72 4.53
CA ILE A 75 -1.11 3.22 5.92
C ILE A 75 0.18 2.95 6.70
N LYS A 76 0.84 1.80 6.47
CA LYS A 76 2.09 1.45 7.15
C LYS A 76 3.15 2.53 6.93
N THR A 77 3.44 2.85 5.67
CA THR A 77 4.41 3.89 5.30
C THR A 77 4.04 5.25 5.88
N LYS A 78 2.75 5.61 5.87
CA LYS A 78 2.27 6.87 6.44
C LYS A 78 2.53 6.97 7.94
N ILE A 79 2.37 5.86 8.68
CA ILE A 79 2.68 5.79 10.11
C ILE A 79 4.20 5.85 10.32
N ILE A 80 4.97 5.11 9.54
CA ILE A 80 6.43 5.05 9.64
C ILE A 80 7.06 6.41 9.37
N LYS A 81 6.60 7.13 8.35
CA LYS A 81 7.04 8.50 8.03
C LYS A 81 7.02 9.45 9.23
N GLN A 82 6.10 9.29 10.14
CA GLN A 82 6.02 10.11 11.36
C GLN A 82 7.17 9.83 12.33
N TYR A 83 7.76 8.62 12.26
CA TYR A 83 8.86 8.21 13.15
C TYR A 83 10.23 8.35 12.53
N LEU A 84 10.34 8.51 11.20
CA LEU A 84 11.62 8.64 10.50
C LEU A 84 12.55 9.71 11.11
N PRO A 85 12.09 10.93 11.46
CA PRO A 85 12.97 11.92 12.08
C PRO A 85 13.52 11.46 13.42
N ILE A 86 12.70 10.77 14.22
CA ILE A 86 13.11 10.23 15.54
C ILE A 86 14.05 9.05 15.33
N MET A 87 13.74 8.17 14.39
CA MET A 87 14.58 7.02 14.03
C MET A 87 15.96 7.46 13.58
N ASN A 88 16.03 8.38 12.61
CA ASN A 88 17.29 8.92 12.11
C ASN A 88 18.13 9.57 13.21
N LYS A 89 17.49 10.29 14.13
CA LYS A 89 18.17 10.85 15.30
C LYS A 89 18.70 9.77 16.21
N LEU A 90 17.92 8.76 16.54
CA LEU A 90 18.32 7.66 17.45
C LEU A 90 19.44 6.83 16.83
N ILE A 91 19.35 6.45 15.55
CA ILE A 91 20.39 5.71 14.84
C ILE A 91 21.74 6.44 14.98
N ASN A 92 21.77 7.72 14.62
CA ASN A 92 22.99 8.51 14.69
C ASN A 92 23.49 8.71 16.13
N THR A 93 22.61 8.74 17.12
CA THR A 93 22.98 8.78 18.54
C THR A 93 23.67 7.48 18.94
N TYR A 94 23.12 6.31 18.61
CA TYR A 94 23.74 5.02 18.90
C TYR A 94 25.05 4.81 18.14
N LEU A 95 25.12 5.18 16.85
CA LEU A 95 26.37 5.13 16.08
C LEU A 95 27.46 5.99 16.72
N THR A 96 27.12 7.21 17.15
CA THR A 96 28.06 8.09 17.85
C THR A 96 28.50 7.48 19.18
N SER A 97 27.63 6.83 19.94
CA SER A 97 27.95 6.15 21.19
C SER A 97 28.89 4.96 20.99
N MET A 98 28.90 4.35 19.81
CA MET A 98 29.83 3.29 19.39
C MET A 98 31.08 3.85 18.68
N GLU A 99 31.38 5.13 18.84
CA GLU A 99 32.49 5.82 18.19
C GLU A 99 32.51 5.70 16.66
N PHE A 100 31.36 5.46 16.06
CA PHE A 100 31.20 5.35 14.61
C PHE A 100 30.56 6.62 14.05
N TYR A 101 31.39 7.52 13.57
CA TYR A 101 31.00 8.89 13.18
C TYR A 101 30.59 8.98 11.71
N VAL A 102 29.45 8.44 11.38
CA VAL A 102 28.79 8.58 10.08
C VAL A 102 27.44 9.29 10.25
N ASN A 103 26.93 9.85 9.17
CA ASN A 103 25.55 10.35 9.12
C ASN A 103 24.70 9.34 8.36
N PHE A 104 23.91 8.59 9.10
CA PHE A 104 22.99 7.59 8.59
C PHE A 104 21.59 8.18 8.50
N THR A 105 20.94 8.05 7.34
CA THR A 105 19.55 8.47 7.14
C THR A 105 18.77 7.38 6.42
N LEU A 106 17.57 7.11 6.91
CA LEU A 106 16.55 6.33 6.22
C LEU A 106 15.56 7.28 5.57
N ASP A 107 15.18 6.95 4.35
CA ASP A 107 14.09 7.63 3.65
C ASP A 107 12.73 6.96 3.92
N GLU A 108 11.70 7.42 3.24
CA GLU A 108 10.33 6.93 3.38
C GLU A 108 10.11 5.50 2.86
N ASN A 109 11.03 5.00 2.04
CA ASN A 109 11.04 3.63 1.50
C ASN A 109 11.94 2.69 2.30
N PHE A 110 12.60 3.22 3.37
CA PHE A 110 13.67 2.56 4.12
C PHE A 110 14.96 2.34 3.32
N ASP A 111 15.16 3.13 2.28
CA ASP A 111 16.44 3.16 1.60
C ASP A 111 17.43 3.94 2.47
N GLU A 112 18.60 3.35 2.71
CA GLU A 112 19.64 3.95 3.51
C GLU A 112 20.52 4.88 2.69
N THR A 113 20.89 6.00 3.27
CA THR A 113 21.94 6.89 2.80
C THR A 113 22.95 7.11 3.91
N ILE A 114 24.21 6.75 3.67
CA ILE A 114 25.28 6.85 4.67
C ILE A 114 26.35 7.81 4.15
N LYS A 115 26.62 8.87 4.93
CA LYS A 115 27.62 9.89 4.60
C LYS A 115 28.70 9.93 5.66
N SER A 116 29.95 9.94 5.24
CA SER A 116 31.10 10.16 6.13
C SER A 116 31.64 11.57 5.93
N ARG A 117 32.43 12.07 6.87
CA ARG A 117 33.06 13.42 6.82
C ARG A 117 33.90 13.67 5.57
N TYR A 118 34.38 12.63 4.89
CA TYR A 118 35.36 12.73 3.81
C TYR A 118 34.91 12.09 2.49
N ARG A 119 33.75 11.43 2.46
CA ARG A 119 33.18 10.78 1.25
C ARG A 119 31.67 10.87 1.28
N ASP A 120 31.08 11.22 0.16
CA ASP A 120 29.67 11.60 0.11
C ASP A 120 28.69 10.45 -0.07
N ASP A 121 29.11 9.27 -0.54
CA ASP A 121 28.20 8.15 -0.77
C ASP A 121 28.85 6.81 -0.39
N PHE A 122 28.37 6.23 0.70
CA PHE A 122 28.64 4.85 1.07
C PHE A 122 27.37 4.03 0.96
N THR A 123 27.49 2.82 0.46
CA THR A 123 26.48 1.79 0.60
C THR A 123 26.84 0.91 1.80
N TYR A 124 25.86 0.30 2.45
CA TYR A 124 26.07 -0.66 3.54
C TYR A 124 27.10 -1.74 3.19
N ALA A 125 27.10 -2.20 1.93
CA ALA A 125 28.05 -3.19 1.43
C ALA A 125 29.54 -2.76 1.48
N SER A 126 29.79 -1.44 1.53
CA SER A 126 31.15 -0.88 1.52
C SER A 126 31.86 -0.92 2.89
N PHE A 127 31.15 -1.27 3.95
CA PHE A 127 31.67 -1.31 5.31
C PHE A 127 32.26 -2.66 5.67
N SER A 128 33.24 -2.65 6.58
CA SER A 128 33.77 -3.85 7.22
C SER A 128 32.70 -4.53 8.08
N GLU A 129 32.89 -5.80 8.39
CA GLU A 129 31.92 -6.56 9.20
C GLU A 129 31.69 -5.93 10.60
N GLY A 130 32.75 -5.38 11.21
CA GLY A 130 32.61 -4.67 12.50
C GLY A 130 31.85 -3.36 12.40
N GLU A 131 31.98 -2.62 11.28
CA GLU A 131 31.21 -1.40 11.01
C GLU A 131 29.74 -1.72 10.69
N LYS A 132 29.49 -2.77 9.90
CA LYS A 132 28.13 -3.28 9.64
C LYS A 132 27.44 -3.66 10.94
N MET A 133 28.13 -4.39 11.83
CA MET A 133 27.59 -4.76 13.13
C MET A 133 27.19 -3.55 13.96
N ARG A 134 27.98 -2.46 13.96
CA ARG A 134 27.61 -1.21 14.64
C ARG A 134 26.33 -0.59 14.05
N ILE A 135 26.19 -0.62 12.72
CA ILE A 135 24.98 -0.14 12.06
C ILE A 135 23.76 -1.00 12.44
N ASP A 136 23.90 -2.32 12.39
CA ASP A 136 22.83 -3.27 12.72
C ASP A 136 22.37 -3.13 14.17
N LEU A 137 23.31 -2.96 15.11
CA LEU A 137 23.00 -2.71 16.51
C LEU A 137 22.31 -1.36 16.73
N ALA A 138 22.75 -0.30 16.04
CA ALA A 138 22.09 1.00 16.10
C ALA A 138 20.64 0.93 15.56
N LEU A 139 20.42 0.18 14.51
CA LEU A 139 19.08 -0.09 13.97
C LEU A 139 18.24 -0.89 14.97
N LEU A 140 18.77 -1.97 15.54
CA LEU A 140 18.08 -2.81 16.53
C LEU A 140 17.60 -1.98 17.72
N PHE A 141 18.49 -1.19 18.33
CA PHE A 141 18.15 -0.34 19.48
C PHE A 141 17.17 0.77 19.10
N THR A 142 17.29 1.32 17.91
CA THR A 142 16.33 2.31 17.41
C THR A 142 14.93 1.72 17.26
N TRP A 143 14.81 0.56 16.63
CA TRP A 143 13.52 -0.13 16.49
C TRP A 143 12.91 -0.46 17.83
N ARG A 144 13.72 -0.94 18.78
CA ARG A 144 13.27 -1.21 20.14
C ARG A 144 12.77 0.06 20.84
N ALA A 145 13.50 1.16 20.76
CA ALA A 145 13.12 2.44 21.35
C ALA A 145 11.80 2.97 20.75
N VAL A 146 11.63 2.89 19.44
CA VAL A 146 10.40 3.30 18.76
C VAL A 146 9.22 2.40 19.15
N ALA A 147 9.42 1.07 19.24
CA ALA A 147 8.39 0.14 19.69
C ALA A 147 7.93 0.44 21.13
N LYS A 148 8.88 0.76 22.01
CA LYS A 148 8.59 1.16 23.42
C LYS A 148 7.81 2.47 23.48
N MET A 149 8.14 3.45 22.65
CA MET A 149 7.40 4.73 22.58
C MET A 149 5.95 4.53 22.12
N LYS A 150 5.68 3.51 21.32
CA LYS A 150 4.34 3.18 20.82
C LYS A 150 3.49 2.35 21.78
N ASN A 151 4.04 1.86 22.88
CA ASN A 151 3.40 0.87 23.74
C ASN A 151 2.89 -0.40 23.02
N SER A 152 3.34 -0.64 21.81
CA SER A 152 2.84 -1.77 21.01
C SER A 152 3.40 -3.12 21.45
N THR A 153 4.63 -3.14 21.99
CA THR A 153 5.26 -4.34 22.57
C THR A 153 6.32 -3.90 23.57
N ASN A 154 5.91 -3.72 24.82
CA ASN A 154 6.85 -3.39 25.88
C ASN A 154 7.37 -4.69 26.53
N THR A 155 8.26 -5.40 25.83
CA THR A 155 8.99 -6.51 26.43
C THR A 155 10.16 -5.96 27.20
N ASN A 156 10.19 -6.25 28.48
CA ASN A 156 11.32 -5.94 29.39
C ASN A 156 12.41 -7.04 29.27
N LEU A 157 12.63 -7.58 28.08
CA LEU A 157 13.58 -8.65 27.84
C LEU A 157 14.33 -8.41 26.54
N LEU A 158 15.66 -8.50 26.59
CA LEU A 158 16.55 -8.49 25.45
C LEU A 158 17.53 -9.66 25.58
N ILE A 159 17.53 -10.55 24.61
CA ILE A 159 18.45 -11.68 24.52
C ILE A 159 19.37 -11.45 23.33
N LEU A 160 20.65 -11.43 23.55
CA LEU A 160 21.69 -11.19 22.56
C LEU A 160 22.57 -12.45 22.52
N ASP A 161 22.44 -13.23 21.45
CA ASP A 161 23.10 -14.53 21.31
C ASP A 161 24.21 -14.42 20.27
N GLU A 162 25.48 -14.57 20.70
CA GLU A 162 26.71 -14.57 19.89
C GLU A 162 26.88 -13.33 18.96
N ILE A 163 26.18 -12.23 19.23
CA ILE A 163 26.10 -11.08 18.30
C ILE A 163 27.48 -10.45 18.04
N PHE A 164 28.39 -10.47 19.03
CA PHE A 164 29.70 -9.83 18.90
C PHE A 164 30.89 -10.78 18.86
N ASP A 165 30.66 -12.07 18.83
CA ASP A 165 31.76 -13.03 18.94
C ASP A 165 32.70 -13.01 17.71
N SER A 166 32.14 -12.69 16.54
CA SER A 166 32.87 -12.71 15.28
C SER A 166 33.20 -11.34 14.69
N SER A 167 32.46 -10.29 15.04
CA SER A 167 32.44 -9.06 14.23
C SER A 167 32.96 -7.82 14.97
N LEU A 168 32.87 -7.76 16.30
CA LEU A 168 33.36 -6.63 17.07
C LEU A 168 34.74 -6.92 17.64
N ASP A 169 35.65 -5.94 17.52
CA ASP A 169 36.93 -5.93 18.25
C ASP A 169 36.69 -5.63 19.75
N GLY A 170 37.77 -5.67 20.55
CA GLY A 170 37.68 -5.39 21.98
C GLY A 170 37.08 -4.02 22.30
N THR A 171 37.48 -2.99 21.56
CA THR A 171 36.94 -1.63 21.69
C THR A 171 35.46 -1.57 21.33
N GLY A 172 35.05 -2.17 20.22
CA GLY A 172 33.65 -2.23 19.82
C GLY A 172 32.77 -2.98 20.81
N THR A 173 33.29 -4.01 21.45
CA THR A 173 32.59 -4.74 22.52
C THR A 173 32.39 -3.85 23.75
N ASP A 174 33.40 -3.08 24.20
CA ASP A 174 33.28 -2.16 25.33
C ASP A 174 32.28 -1.03 25.06
N GLU A 175 32.27 -0.46 23.85
CA GLU A 175 31.33 0.56 23.44
C GLU A 175 29.88 0.01 23.42
N PHE A 176 29.71 -1.19 22.96
CA PHE A 176 28.42 -1.87 22.97
C PHE A 176 27.90 -2.12 24.40
N LEU A 177 28.77 -2.59 25.30
CA LEU A 177 28.40 -2.79 26.71
C LEU A 177 28.03 -1.48 27.40
N LYS A 178 28.64 -0.34 27.05
CA LYS A 178 28.20 0.98 27.51
C LYS A 178 26.73 1.27 27.10
N ILE A 179 26.36 0.93 25.88
CA ILE A 179 24.98 1.12 25.41
C ILE A 179 24.01 0.24 26.21
N LEU A 180 24.36 -1.03 26.44
CA LEU A 180 23.51 -1.93 27.25
C LEU A 180 23.26 -1.35 28.66
N ASN A 181 24.30 -0.74 29.28
CA ASN A 181 24.15 -0.09 30.58
C ASN A 181 23.21 1.13 30.55
N THR A 182 22.95 1.73 29.37
CA THR A 182 22.00 2.84 29.24
C THR A 182 20.55 2.37 29.11
N LEU A 183 20.30 1.07 28.92
CA LEU A 183 18.94 0.52 28.79
C LEU A 183 18.15 0.50 30.09
N GLY A 184 18.80 0.79 31.23
CA GLY A 184 18.14 0.98 32.52
C GLY A 184 17.55 -0.30 33.11
N ASP A 185 16.25 -0.32 33.39
CA ASP A 185 15.55 -1.40 34.09
C ASP A 185 15.21 -2.61 33.19
N GLU A 186 15.89 -2.78 32.07
CA GLU A 186 15.64 -3.90 31.16
C GLU A 186 16.44 -5.14 31.54
N ASN A 187 15.82 -6.31 31.41
CA ASN A 187 16.51 -7.59 31.59
C ASN A 187 17.26 -7.92 30.30
N VAL A 188 18.59 -7.80 30.34
CA VAL A 188 19.46 -8.09 29.19
C VAL A 188 20.24 -9.36 29.47
N PHE A 189 20.12 -10.34 28.58
CA PHE A 189 20.91 -11.57 28.59
C PHE A 189 21.85 -11.56 27.39
N VAL A 190 23.13 -11.72 27.67
CA VAL A 190 24.18 -11.78 26.66
C VAL A 190 24.80 -13.16 26.70
N ILE A 191 24.78 -13.85 25.58
CA ILE A 191 25.42 -15.15 25.37
C ILE A 191 26.61 -14.92 24.44
N SER A 192 27.81 -15.29 24.87
CA SER A 192 29.04 -15.07 24.10
C SER A 192 30.08 -16.13 24.44
N HIS A 193 30.88 -16.49 23.46
CA HIS A 193 32.04 -17.35 23.62
C HIS A 193 33.33 -16.58 23.97
N LYS A 194 33.30 -15.24 23.95
CA LYS A 194 34.44 -14.39 24.36
C LYS A 194 34.57 -14.36 25.86
N GLN A 195 35.57 -15.11 26.38
CA GLN A 195 35.80 -15.26 27.82
C GLN A 195 36.24 -13.97 28.51
N ASP A 196 36.93 -13.08 27.81
CA ASP A 196 37.56 -11.89 28.40
C ASP A 196 36.62 -10.65 28.42
N ALA A 197 35.53 -10.65 27.66
CA ALA A 197 34.67 -9.48 27.53
C ALA A 197 33.60 -9.35 28.63
N LEU A 198 33.29 -10.42 29.35
CA LEU A 198 32.16 -10.50 30.28
C LEU A 198 32.55 -10.87 31.72
N ALA A 199 33.82 -11.12 31.99
CA ALA A 199 34.29 -11.67 33.28
C ALA A 199 34.19 -10.70 34.46
N ASP A 200 34.10 -9.40 34.25
CA ASP A 200 34.18 -8.37 35.29
C ASP A 200 32.94 -7.45 35.43
N LYS A 201 31.77 -7.84 34.93
CA LYS A 201 30.59 -6.95 35.01
C LYS A 201 29.33 -7.64 35.47
#